data_7ab155b0038e0e5ba0c5d1f1fe6bee16
#
_entry.id   7ab155b0038e0e5ba0c5d1f1fe6bee16
#
_cell.length_a   1.000
_cell.length_b   1.000
_cell.length_c   1.000
_cell.angle_alpha   90.00
_cell.angle_beta   90.00
_cell.angle_gamma   90.00
#
_symmetry.space_group_name_H-M   'P 1'
#
loop_
_entity.id
_entity.type
_entity.pdbx_description
1 polymer ?
#
loop_
_entity_poly.entity_id
_entity_poly.type
_entity_poly.pdbx_seq_one_letter_code
_entity_poly.pdbx_strand_id
1 'polypeptide(L)'
;QMKFRKLACTVLAGAAVLGLAACGNSGGSKDAAKSGGDGAKTEITWWAFPVFTQEKTGDGVGTYEKSIIEAFEKANPDVKVKLETIDFKSGPEKITTAIEAGTAPDVLFDAPGRIIQYGKNGKLAELNDLFTDEFVKDVNNENIVQASKAGDKAYMYPISSAPFYMAMNKKMLEDAGVANLVKEGWTTDDFEKVLKALKDKGYTPGSLFSSGQGGDQGTRAFIANLYGGSVTDKDVTKYTTDDPKFVKGLEKAASWIKDGLLNNGSQFDGGADIQNFANGQTSYTILWAPAQNGIQAKLLEASKVDVVEVPFPSDSGKPSLEYLVNGFAVFNNKDE
;
A
#
# COMPACT_ATOMS: atom_id res chain seq x y z
N GLN A 1 21.40 7.22 46.94
CA GLN A 1 22.82 7.05 46.65
C GLN A 1 23.04 5.75 45.88
N MET A 2 23.29 5.83 44.59
CA MET A 2 23.77 4.70 43.79
C MET A 2 24.82 5.20 42.82
N LYS A 3 25.99 4.57 42.93
CA LYS A 3 27.28 4.98 42.35
C LYS A 3 27.36 4.69 40.85
N PHE A 4 27.75 5.73 40.08
CA PHE A 4 28.18 5.60 38.70
C PHE A 4 29.54 4.87 38.62
N ARG A 5 29.61 3.81 37.84
CA ARG A 5 30.88 3.20 37.40
C ARG A 5 31.15 3.62 35.95
N LYS A 6 32.23 4.37 35.81
CA LYS A 6 32.85 4.71 34.52
C LYS A 6 33.54 3.46 33.97
N LEU A 7 33.31 3.13 32.72
CA LEU A 7 34.14 2.18 31.98
C LEU A 7 34.87 2.94 30.87
N ALA A 8 36.19 2.76 30.89
CA ALA A 8 37.14 3.44 30.05
C ALA A 8 37.20 2.89 28.63
N CYS A 9 37.31 3.79 27.65
CA CYS A 9 37.65 3.48 26.26
C CYS A 9 39.14 3.18 26.16
N THR A 10 39.47 2.03 25.57
CA THR A 10 40.86 1.75 25.15
C THR A 10 40.93 1.84 23.64
N VAL A 11 41.67 2.85 23.17
CA VAL A 11 42.03 3.06 21.76
C VAL A 11 43.25 2.17 21.47
N LEU A 12 43.16 1.35 20.43
CA LEU A 12 44.35 0.69 19.84
C LEU A 12 44.50 1.21 18.41
N ALA A 13 45.53 2.03 18.26
CA ALA A 13 46.10 2.42 16.98
C ALA A 13 47.06 1.32 16.50
N GLY A 14 46.99 0.91 15.28
CA GLY A 14 47.92 -0.02 14.64
C GLY A 14 48.24 0.42 13.22
N ALA A 15 49.48 0.67 13.01
CA ALA A 15 50.16 1.43 11.99
C ALA A 15 50.11 0.88 10.56
N ALA A 16 50.30 1.83 9.66
CA ALA A 16 50.51 1.74 8.23
C ALA A 16 51.77 0.97 7.83
N VAL A 17 51.75 0.31 6.68
CA VAL A 17 52.95 0.04 5.89
C VAL A 17 52.68 0.44 4.44
N LEU A 18 53.43 1.44 4.01
CA LEU A 18 53.63 1.92 2.66
C LEU A 18 54.46 0.91 1.85
N GLY A 19 54.04 0.65 0.63
CA GLY A 19 54.84 -0.02 -0.38
C GLY A 19 54.75 0.72 -1.73
N LEU A 20 55.67 1.61 -1.97
CA LEU A 20 55.97 2.24 -3.26
C LEU A 20 56.88 1.37 -4.11
N ALA A 21 56.55 1.14 -5.36
CA ALA A 21 57.51 0.92 -6.46
C ALA A 21 56.76 1.24 -7.76
N ALA A 22 56.99 2.35 -8.40
CA ALA A 22 58.08 2.76 -9.31
C ALA A 22 57.91 2.25 -10.74
N CYS A 23 57.52 3.18 -11.59
CA CYS A 23 57.87 3.49 -12.97
C CYS A 23 58.52 2.43 -13.90
N GLY A 24 57.99 2.34 -15.12
CA GLY A 24 58.68 1.77 -16.28
C GLY A 24 57.94 2.01 -17.57
N ASN A 25 58.49 2.81 -18.37
CA ASN A 25 58.07 3.49 -19.61
C ASN A 25 57.97 2.61 -20.86
N SER A 26 57.14 3.07 -21.76
CA SER A 26 57.18 3.02 -23.25
C SER A 26 56.72 1.78 -24.04
N GLY A 27 55.79 2.07 -24.92
CA GLY A 27 55.86 1.62 -26.31
C GLY A 27 54.89 0.56 -26.79
N GLY A 28 53.84 1.00 -27.41
CA GLY A 28 53.29 0.50 -28.69
C GLY A 28 52.82 -0.95 -28.81
N SER A 29 51.57 -1.09 -29.06
CA SER A 29 50.96 -1.80 -30.17
C SER A 29 49.56 -2.35 -29.81
N LYS A 30 48.67 -2.07 -30.71
CA LYS A 30 47.30 -2.59 -30.75
C LYS A 30 47.33 -4.12 -30.81
N ASP A 31 46.62 -4.74 -29.87
CA ASP A 31 45.90 -5.97 -30.14
C ASP A 31 44.79 -6.07 -29.10
N ALA A 32 43.57 -6.02 -29.58
CA ALA A 32 42.35 -6.23 -28.82
C ALA A 32 42.28 -7.71 -28.40
N ALA A 33 42.79 -8.03 -27.24
CA ALA A 33 42.47 -9.29 -26.59
C ALA A 33 41.11 -9.14 -25.92
N LYS A 34 40.07 -9.72 -26.53
CA LYS A 34 38.83 -10.08 -25.82
C LYS A 34 39.20 -11.02 -24.66
N SER A 35 39.38 -10.49 -23.49
CA SER A 35 39.33 -11.31 -22.28
C SER A 35 37.84 -11.58 -22.00
N GLY A 36 37.38 -12.78 -22.30
CA GLY A 36 36.14 -13.32 -21.80
C GLY A 36 36.23 -13.42 -20.28
N GLY A 37 35.90 -12.35 -19.60
CA GLY A 37 35.54 -12.37 -18.20
C GLY A 37 34.14 -12.94 -18.09
N ASP A 38 33.95 -13.89 -17.21
CA ASP A 38 32.65 -14.36 -16.73
C ASP A 38 31.84 -13.12 -16.37
N GLY A 39 30.86 -12.76 -17.25
CA GLY A 39 30.24 -11.44 -17.22
C GLY A 39 29.49 -11.24 -15.92
N ALA A 40 29.97 -10.33 -15.07
CA ALA A 40 29.25 -9.90 -13.89
C ALA A 40 27.87 -9.38 -14.38
N LYS A 41 26.79 -10.03 -13.92
CA LYS A 41 25.43 -9.60 -14.24
C LYS A 41 25.16 -8.25 -13.61
N THR A 42 24.44 -7.38 -14.31
CA THR A 42 23.92 -6.15 -13.75
C THR A 42 22.87 -6.49 -12.68
N GLU A 43 23.07 -6.02 -11.46
CA GLU A 43 22.11 -6.21 -10.37
C GLU A 43 21.13 -5.03 -10.34
N ILE A 44 19.83 -5.32 -10.36
CA ILE A 44 18.74 -4.36 -10.14
C ILE A 44 18.15 -4.63 -8.77
N THR A 45 18.05 -3.61 -7.95
CA THR A 45 17.40 -3.66 -6.64
C THR A 45 15.92 -3.28 -6.76
N TRP A 46 15.06 -4.15 -6.27
CA TRP A 46 13.62 -3.93 -6.26
C TRP A 46 13.08 -3.94 -4.82
N TRP A 47 12.50 -2.83 -4.39
CA TRP A 47 11.77 -2.77 -3.13
C TRP A 47 10.26 -2.83 -3.38
N ALA A 48 9.56 -3.68 -2.61
CA ALA A 48 8.14 -3.88 -2.76
C ALA A 48 7.42 -3.92 -1.41
N PHE A 49 6.30 -3.22 -1.30
CA PHE A 49 5.33 -3.49 -0.24
C PHE A 49 4.63 -4.82 -0.51
N PRO A 50 4.28 -5.61 0.54
CA PRO A 50 3.78 -6.99 0.39
C PRO A 50 2.30 -7.03 -0.02
N VAL A 51 1.96 -6.42 -1.15
CA VAL A 51 0.58 -6.36 -1.65
C VAL A 51 0.10 -7.71 -2.15
N PHE A 52 0.97 -8.47 -2.81
CA PHE A 52 0.66 -9.79 -3.39
C PHE A 52 1.32 -10.95 -2.66
N THR A 53 2.06 -10.68 -1.60
CA THR A 53 2.83 -11.68 -0.85
C THR A 53 1.90 -12.46 0.09
N GLN A 54 1.10 -13.37 -0.44
CA GLN A 54 0.24 -14.27 0.34
C GLN A 54 0.97 -15.55 0.73
N GLU A 55 1.79 -16.07 -0.16
CA GLU A 55 2.61 -17.25 0.05
C GLU A 55 4.08 -16.90 -0.12
N LYS A 56 4.92 -17.40 0.77
CA LYS A 56 6.36 -17.20 0.73
C LYS A 56 7.08 -18.49 0.41
N THR A 57 8.10 -18.38 -0.42
CA THR A 57 9.06 -19.46 -0.62
C THR A 57 10.01 -19.59 0.58
N GLY A 58 10.82 -20.64 0.64
CA GLY A 58 11.74 -20.88 1.77
C GLY A 58 12.79 -19.78 1.99
N ASP A 59 13.06 -18.94 0.97
CA ASP A 59 13.92 -17.75 1.04
C ASP A 59 13.17 -16.48 1.48
N GLY A 60 11.87 -16.57 1.78
CA GLY A 60 11.05 -15.46 2.25
C GLY A 60 10.48 -14.56 1.14
N VAL A 61 10.77 -14.86 -0.12
CA VAL A 61 10.21 -14.14 -1.27
C VAL A 61 8.80 -14.65 -1.55
N GLY A 62 7.88 -13.75 -1.89
CA GLY A 62 6.52 -14.13 -2.31
C GLY A 62 6.53 -14.89 -3.62
N THR A 63 5.64 -15.87 -3.76
CA THR A 63 5.53 -16.68 -4.98
C THR A 63 5.22 -15.84 -6.21
N TYR A 64 4.42 -14.79 -6.06
CA TYR A 64 4.08 -13.89 -7.15
C TYR A 64 5.30 -13.07 -7.59
N GLU A 65 5.99 -12.42 -6.64
CA GLU A 65 7.18 -11.62 -6.90
C GLU A 65 8.29 -12.48 -7.53
N LYS A 66 8.45 -13.71 -7.05
CA LYS A 66 9.42 -14.66 -7.62
C LYS A 66 9.11 -14.98 -9.06
N SER A 67 7.84 -15.18 -9.42
CA SER A 67 7.45 -15.45 -10.82
C SER A 67 7.75 -14.27 -11.75
N ILE A 68 7.60 -13.02 -11.27
CA ILE A 68 7.97 -11.82 -12.03
C ILE A 68 9.48 -11.77 -12.24
N ILE A 69 10.26 -11.99 -11.18
CA ILE A 69 11.73 -12.00 -11.24
C ILE A 69 12.23 -13.05 -12.23
N GLU A 70 11.73 -14.28 -12.12
CA GLU A 70 12.12 -15.40 -13.01
C GLU A 70 11.79 -15.09 -14.48
N ALA A 71 10.62 -14.52 -14.75
CA ALA A 71 10.22 -14.13 -16.10
C ALA A 71 11.12 -13.00 -16.66
N PHE A 72 11.42 -12.00 -15.84
CA PHE A 72 12.28 -10.88 -16.20
C PHE A 72 13.73 -11.33 -16.46
N GLU A 73 14.32 -12.09 -15.55
CA GLU A 73 15.70 -12.60 -15.68
C GLU A 73 15.84 -13.57 -16.87
N LYS A 74 14.79 -14.34 -17.18
CA LYS A 74 14.76 -15.19 -18.37
C LYS A 74 14.79 -14.37 -19.67
N ALA A 75 14.08 -13.25 -19.69
CA ALA A 75 14.08 -12.33 -20.84
C ALA A 75 15.35 -11.47 -20.91
N ASN A 76 16.04 -11.28 -19.79
CA ASN A 76 17.22 -10.43 -19.63
C ASN A 76 18.34 -11.21 -18.92
N PRO A 77 19.03 -12.16 -19.57
CA PRO A 77 19.93 -13.11 -18.91
C PRO A 77 21.16 -12.45 -18.27
N ASP A 78 21.50 -11.23 -18.70
CA ASP A 78 22.62 -10.44 -18.14
C ASP A 78 22.22 -9.58 -16.92
N VAL A 79 20.95 -9.70 -16.47
CA VAL A 79 20.43 -8.95 -15.33
C VAL A 79 20.08 -9.91 -14.20
N LYS A 80 20.27 -9.43 -12.96
CA LYS A 80 19.83 -10.09 -11.73
C LYS A 80 18.97 -9.15 -10.95
N VAL A 81 17.82 -9.60 -10.45
CA VAL A 81 16.91 -8.80 -9.62
C VAL A 81 17.02 -9.24 -8.17
N LYS A 82 17.31 -8.26 -7.31
CA LYS A 82 17.36 -8.45 -5.86
C LYS A 82 16.15 -7.78 -5.23
N LEU A 83 15.18 -8.59 -4.80
CA LEU A 83 13.99 -8.10 -4.12
C LEU A 83 14.25 -7.90 -2.62
N GLU A 84 13.77 -6.77 -2.11
CA GLU A 84 13.57 -6.55 -0.69
C GLU A 84 12.10 -6.21 -0.44
N THR A 85 11.43 -7.03 0.38
CA THR A 85 10.08 -6.74 0.85
C THR A 85 10.17 -5.80 2.05
N ILE A 86 9.48 -4.65 1.96
CA ILE A 86 9.41 -3.64 3.02
C ILE A 86 8.01 -3.64 3.63
N ASP A 87 7.92 -3.45 4.95
CA ASP A 87 6.64 -3.44 5.66
C ASP A 87 5.94 -2.06 5.60
N PHE A 88 4.62 -2.06 5.84
CA PHE A 88 3.83 -0.82 5.80
C PHE A 88 4.08 0.12 6.99
N LYS A 89 4.66 -0.35 8.07
CA LYS A 89 4.91 0.45 9.28
C LYS A 89 6.17 1.30 9.16
N SER A 90 7.28 0.69 8.77
CA SER A 90 8.60 1.33 8.70
C SER A 90 9.09 1.60 7.27
N GLY A 91 8.50 0.93 6.28
CA GLY A 91 8.89 1.04 4.87
C GLY A 91 8.89 2.46 4.32
N PRO A 92 7.86 3.29 4.56
CA PRO A 92 7.85 4.66 4.09
C PRO A 92 9.00 5.51 4.62
N GLU A 93 9.34 5.37 5.89
CA GLU A 93 10.49 6.06 6.50
C GLU A 93 11.81 5.54 5.91
N LYS A 94 11.92 4.22 5.71
CA LYS A 94 13.07 3.60 5.06
C LYS A 94 13.30 4.14 3.66
N ILE A 95 12.25 4.26 2.84
CA ILE A 95 12.33 4.82 1.49
C ILE A 95 12.82 6.26 1.55
N THR A 96 12.21 7.09 2.39
CA THR A 96 12.58 8.51 2.52
C THR A 96 14.05 8.65 2.92
N THR A 97 14.49 7.89 3.91
CA THR A 97 15.90 7.88 4.36
C THR A 97 16.86 7.45 3.25
N ALA A 98 16.48 6.42 2.47
CA ALA A 98 17.31 5.95 1.35
C ALA A 98 17.40 6.99 0.22
N ILE A 99 16.30 7.70 -0.07
CA ILE A 99 16.27 8.80 -1.06
C ILE A 99 17.22 9.93 -0.63
N GLU A 100 17.17 10.32 0.65
CA GLU A 100 18.02 11.36 1.20
C GLU A 100 19.52 10.96 1.21
N ALA A 101 19.79 9.68 1.51
CA ALA A 101 21.13 9.12 1.51
C ALA A 101 21.70 8.82 0.11
N GLY A 102 20.89 8.92 -0.97
CA GLY A 102 21.29 8.53 -2.31
C GLY A 102 21.45 7.01 -2.51
N THR A 103 20.77 6.22 -1.70
CA THR A 103 20.78 4.75 -1.71
C THR A 103 19.40 4.14 -1.97
N ALA A 104 18.54 4.90 -2.66
CA ALA A 104 17.23 4.41 -3.08
C ALA A 104 17.37 3.16 -3.98
N PRO A 105 16.41 2.24 -3.99
CA PRO A 105 16.43 1.10 -4.91
C PRO A 105 16.30 1.57 -6.36
N ASP A 106 16.59 0.71 -7.32
CA ASP A 106 16.37 1.01 -8.73
C ASP A 106 14.87 1.04 -9.04
N VAL A 107 14.12 0.11 -8.48
CA VAL A 107 12.68 -0.05 -8.71
C VAL A 107 11.93 -0.11 -7.37
N LEU A 108 10.81 0.60 -7.31
CA LEU A 108 9.87 0.55 -6.19
C LEU A 108 8.50 0.10 -6.68
N PHE A 109 7.87 -0.82 -5.96
CA PHE A 109 6.47 -1.16 -6.13
C PHE A 109 5.66 -0.62 -4.95
N ASP A 110 4.77 0.34 -5.22
CA ASP A 110 4.02 1.06 -4.19
C ASP A 110 2.72 1.68 -4.78
N ALA A 111 2.07 2.52 -3.99
CA ALA A 111 0.87 3.27 -4.35
C ALA A 111 1.21 4.71 -4.79
N PRO A 112 0.33 5.37 -5.57
CA PRO A 112 0.62 6.67 -6.18
C PRO A 112 0.83 7.79 -5.14
N GLY A 113 0.21 7.72 -3.97
CA GLY A 113 0.33 8.76 -2.95
C GLY A 113 1.77 9.10 -2.56
N ARG A 114 2.66 8.09 -2.52
CA ARG A 114 4.10 8.28 -2.29
C ARG A 114 4.88 8.46 -3.60
N ILE A 115 4.64 7.59 -4.57
CA ILE A 115 5.37 7.59 -5.85
C ILE A 115 5.28 8.97 -6.52
N ILE A 116 4.09 9.52 -6.66
CA ILE A 116 3.90 10.80 -7.35
C ILE A 116 4.62 11.94 -6.62
N GLN A 117 4.67 11.89 -5.30
CA GLN A 117 5.42 12.88 -4.52
C GLN A 117 6.93 12.77 -4.79
N TYR A 118 7.48 11.57 -4.88
CA TYR A 118 8.90 11.36 -5.24
C TYR A 118 9.17 11.86 -6.68
N GLY A 119 8.25 11.61 -7.61
CA GLY A 119 8.33 12.12 -8.98
C GLY A 119 8.33 13.65 -9.04
N LYS A 120 7.40 14.31 -8.35
CA LYS A 120 7.36 15.78 -8.24
C LYS A 120 8.66 16.38 -7.69
N ASN A 121 9.36 15.64 -6.84
CA ASN A 121 10.64 16.04 -6.26
C ASN A 121 11.86 15.65 -7.13
N GLY A 122 11.65 15.20 -8.37
CA GLY A 122 12.71 14.87 -9.32
C GLY A 122 13.53 13.63 -8.95
N LYS A 123 12.97 12.72 -8.16
CA LYS A 123 13.65 11.50 -7.71
C LYS A 123 13.39 10.29 -8.60
N LEU A 124 12.42 10.38 -9.51
CA LEU A 124 12.01 9.28 -10.37
C LEU A 124 12.22 9.60 -11.85
N ALA A 125 12.47 8.57 -12.61
CA ALA A 125 12.46 8.62 -14.06
C ALA A 125 11.03 8.87 -14.58
N GLU A 126 10.91 9.62 -15.66
CA GLU A 126 9.66 9.80 -16.39
C GLU A 126 9.37 8.56 -17.23
N LEU A 127 8.16 8.03 -17.12
CA LEU A 127 7.73 6.79 -17.78
C LEU A 127 6.74 7.06 -18.93
N ASN A 128 6.73 8.28 -19.49
CA ASN A 128 5.77 8.69 -20.51
C ASN A 128 5.77 7.76 -21.73
N ASP A 129 6.91 7.25 -22.12
CA ASP A 129 7.06 6.36 -23.29
C ASP A 129 6.33 5.02 -23.11
N LEU A 130 6.02 4.63 -21.86
CA LEU A 130 5.25 3.42 -21.55
C LEU A 130 3.74 3.65 -21.63
N PHE A 131 3.28 4.93 -21.68
CA PHE A 131 1.86 5.30 -21.76
C PHE A 131 1.41 5.43 -23.20
N THR A 132 1.57 4.35 -23.98
CA THR A 132 1.08 4.28 -25.35
C THR A 132 -0.45 4.29 -25.41
N ASP A 133 -1.02 4.66 -26.56
CA ASP A 133 -2.48 4.63 -26.77
C ASP A 133 -3.08 3.24 -26.48
N GLU A 134 -2.33 2.19 -26.84
CA GLU A 134 -2.73 0.80 -26.56
C GLU A 134 -2.80 0.53 -25.06
N PHE A 135 -1.76 0.92 -24.30
CA PHE A 135 -1.72 0.76 -22.86
C PHE A 135 -2.85 1.54 -22.16
N VAL A 136 -3.05 2.81 -22.53
CA VAL A 136 -4.10 3.65 -21.95
C VAL A 136 -5.48 3.06 -22.24
N LYS A 137 -5.70 2.53 -23.46
CA LYS A 137 -6.93 1.83 -23.81
C LYS A 137 -7.11 0.53 -23.02
N ASP A 138 -6.05 -0.21 -22.77
CA ASP A 138 -6.06 -1.47 -22.03
C ASP A 138 -6.39 -1.22 -20.55
N VAL A 139 -5.81 -0.19 -19.93
CA VAL A 139 -6.17 0.25 -18.57
C VAL A 139 -7.66 0.59 -18.45
N ASN A 140 -8.25 1.15 -19.50
CA ASN A 140 -9.67 1.47 -19.61
C ASN A 140 -10.26 2.24 -18.41
N ASN A 141 -9.44 3.03 -17.74
CA ASN A 141 -9.82 3.87 -16.60
C ASN A 141 -8.93 5.12 -16.53
N GLU A 142 -9.48 6.26 -16.92
CA GLU A 142 -8.74 7.52 -16.95
C GLU A 142 -8.24 7.94 -15.56
N ASN A 143 -9.00 7.66 -14.49
CA ASN A 143 -8.58 8.00 -13.14
C ASN A 143 -7.31 7.25 -12.70
N ILE A 144 -7.15 5.98 -13.12
CA ILE A 144 -5.93 5.21 -12.87
C ILE A 144 -4.75 5.81 -13.64
N VAL A 145 -4.96 6.18 -14.90
CA VAL A 145 -3.94 6.84 -15.72
C VAL A 145 -3.53 8.17 -15.09
N GLN A 146 -4.48 8.98 -14.65
CA GLN A 146 -4.19 10.26 -14.00
C GLN A 146 -3.52 10.09 -12.63
N ALA A 147 -3.93 9.11 -11.84
CA ALA A 147 -3.27 8.79 -10.56
C ALA A 147 -1.80 8.41 -10.71
N SER A 148 -1.40 7.98 -11.90
CA SER A 148 -0.02 7.60 -12.23
C SER A 148 0.87 8.78 -12.65
N LYS A 149 0.31 9.98 -12.72
CA LYS A 149 0.95 11.19 -13.27
C LYS A 149 1.00 12.35 -12.29
N ALA A 150 1.95 13.25 -12.54
CA ALA A 150 1.95 14.61 -12.02
C ALA A 150 1.89 15.56 -13.22
N GLY A 151 0.74 16.12 -13.51
CA GLY A 151 0.50 16.87 -14.74
C GLY A 151 0.60 15.93 -15.96
N ASP A 152 1.50 16.26 -16.89
CA ASP A 152 1.77 15.50 -18.10
C ASP A 152 2.84 14.40 -17.95
N LYS A 153 3.49 14.33 -16.77
CA LYS A 153 4.60 13.40 -16.51
C LYS A 153 4.13 12.17 -15.76
N ALA A 154 4.34 11.00 -16.36
CA ALA A 154 4.06 9.71 -15.75
C ALA A 154 5.25 9.25 -14.88
N TYR A 155 4.98 8.85 -13.65
CA TYR A 155 5.99 8.37 -12.69
C TYR A 155 5.69 6.98 -12.12
N MET A 156 4.52 6.44 -12.40
CA MET A 156 4.15 5.12 -11.96
C MET A 156 3.56 4.34 -13.14
N TYR A 157 4.04 3.12 -13.35
CA TYR A 157 3.42 2.18 -14.28
C TYR A 157 2.40 1.33 -13.51
N PRO A 158 1.09 1.60 -13.62
CA PRO A 158 0.06 0.92 -12.83
C PRO A 158 -0.15 -0.50 -13.35
N ILE A 159 -0.22 -1.47 -12.44
CA ILE A 159 -0.46 -2.88 -12.79
C ILE A 159 -1.67 -3.49 -12.10
N SER A 160 -2.16 -2.86 -11.04
CA SER A 160 -3.33 -3.34 -10.33
C SER A 160 -4.13 -2.21 -9.73
N SER A 161 -5.42 -2.44 -9.60
CA SER A 161 -6.30 -1.59 -8.80
C SER A 161 -7.33 -2.44 -8.06
N ALA A 162 -7.68 -2.03 -6.86
CA ALA A 162 -8.70 -2.68 -6.07
C ALA A 162 -9.59 -1.63 -5.40
N PRO A 163 -10.93 -1.75 -5.49
CA PRO A 163 -11.81 -0.89 -4.75
C PRO A 163 -11.77 -1.22 -3.25
N PHE A 164 -11.98 -0.22 -2.40
CA PHE A 164 -12.30 -0.43 -1.01
C PHE A 164 -13.81 -0.60 -0.84
N TYR A 165 -14.18 -1.63 -0.10
CA TYR A 165 -15.54 -1.99 0.26
C TYR A 165 -15.69 -2.10 1.77
N MET A 166 -16.94 -2.30 2.18
CA MET A 166 -17.25 -2.88 3.48
C MET A 166 -17.40 -4.39 3.34
N ALA A 167 -17.06 -5.09 4.40
CA ALA A 167 -17.42 -6.50 4.58
C ALA A 167 -18.28 -6.65 5.83
N MET A 168 -19.36 -7.42 5.72
CA MET A 168 -20.30 -7.66 6.79
C MET A 168 -20.51 -9.16 7.00
N ASN A 169 -20.68 -9.57 8.26
CA ASN A 169 -20.93 -10.96 8.61
C ASN A 169 -22.39 -11.33 8.29
N LYS A 170 -22.58 -12.15 7.28
CA LYS A 170 -23.91 -12.56 6.77
C LYS A 170 -24.81 -13.13 7.84
N LYS A 171 -24.27 -14.06 8.65
CA LYS A 171 -25.02 -14.71 9.72
C LYS A 171 -25.52 -13.72 10.77
N MET A 172 -24.70 -12.75 11.14
CA MET A 172 -25.08 -11.72 12.11
C MET A 172 -26.16 -10.79 11.53
N LEU A 173 -26.10 -10.47 10.24
CA LEU A 173 -27.14 -9.69 9.57
C LEU A 173 -28.48 -10.44 9.51
N GLU A 174 -28.44 -11.74 9.20
CA GLU A 174 -29.61 -12.60 9.16
C GLU A 174 -30.24 -12.74 10.55
N ASP A 175 -29.43 -12.98 11.58
CA ASP A 175 -29.89 -13.04 12.98
C ASP A 175 -30.51 -11.73 13.47
N ALA A 176 -29.96 -10.60 13.04
CA ALA A 176 -30.49 -9.28 13.34
C ALA A 176 -31.70 -8.89 12.47
N GLY A 177 -32.07 -9.69 11.46
CA GLY A 177 -33.22 -9.46 10.59
C GLY A 177 -33.05 -8.30 9.61
N VAL A 178 -31.79 -7.91 9.29
CA VAL A 178 -31.48 -6.73 8.48
C VAL A 178 -30.68 -7.04 7.20
N ALA A 179 -30.46 -8.31 6.88
CA ALA A 179 -29.71 -8.70 5.69
C ALA A 179 -30.23 -8.11 4.39
N ASN A 180 -31.53 -7.89 4.27
CA ASN A 180 -32.17 -7.29 3.10
C ASN A 180 -31.85 -5.82 2.87
N LEU A 181 -31.34 -5.11 3.89
CA LEU A 181 -30.91 -3.71 3.80
C LEU A 181 -29.49 -3.58 3.22
N VAL A 182 -28.66 -4.62 3.39
CA VAL A 182 -27.25 -4.62 2.98
C VAL A 182 -27.15 -5.04 1.52
N LYS A 183 -27.10 -4.07 0.63
CA LYS A 183 -27.10 -4.26 -0.82
C LYS A 183 -26.48 -3.05 -1.52
N GLU A 184 -26.15 -3.20 -2.79
CA GLU A 184 -25.77 -2.07 -3.62
C GLU A 184 -26.88 -0.99 -3.59
N GLY A 185 -26.47 0.26 -3.45
CA GLY A 185 -27.38 1.40 -3.38
C GLY A 185 -28.02 1.64 -2.00
N TRP A 186 -27.58 0.94 -0.94
CA TRP A 186 -28.06 1.22 0.40
C TRP A 186 -27.67 2.62 0.87
N THR A 187 -28.49 3.17 1.76
CA THR A 187 -28.32 4.55 2.21
C THR A 187 -27.61 4.62 3.57
N THR A 188 -27.14 5.82 3.92
CA THR A 188 -26.62 6.13 5.26
C THR A 188 -27.66 5.79 6.35
N ASP A 189 -28.95 6.04 6.07
CA ASP A 189 -30.04 5.71 7.01
C ASP A 189 -30.27 4.18 7.11
N ASP A 190 -30.11 3.44 6.02
CA ASP A 190 -30.19 1.98 6.04
C ASP A 190 -29.04 1.40 6.86
N PHE A 191 -27.83 1.95 6.70
CA PHE A 191 -26.68 1.55 7.50
C PHE A 191 -26.92 1.81 9.00
N GLU A 192 -27.46 2.96 9.37
CA GLU A 192 -27.77 3.25 10.78
C GLU A 192 -28.79 2.24 11.36
N LYS A 193 -29.80 1.84 10.59
CA LYS A 193 -30.76 0.79 11.00
C LYS A 193 -30.03 -0.55 11.23
N VAL A 194 -29.11 -0.90 10.32
CA VAL A 194 -28.30 -2.12 10.46
C VAL A 194 -27.45 -2.06 11.71
N LEU A 195 -26.75 -0.95 11.97
CA LEU A 195 -25.93 -0.77 13.17
C LEU A 195 -26.73 -0.95 14.45
N LYS A 196 -27.92 -0.35 14.55
CA LYS A 196 -28.81 -0.46 15.69
C LYS A 196 -29.27 -1.90 15.92
N ALA A 197 -29.69 -2.59 14.86
CA ALA A 197 -30.14 -3.97 14.94
C ALA A 197 -29.02 -4.93 15.38
N LEU A 198 -27.80 -4.75 14.87
CA LEU A 198 -26.64 -5.52 15.27
C LEU A 198 -26.28 -5.29 16.76
N LYS A 199 -26.33 -4.02 17.20
CA LYS A 199 -26.10 -3.67 18.61
C LYS A 199 -27.17 -4.29 19.52
N ASP A 200 -28.44 -4.24 19.15
CA ASP A 200 -29.56 -4.81 19.92
C ASP A 200 -29.42 -6.33 20.10
N LYS A 201 -28.74 -7.01 19.18
CA LYS A 201 -28.36 -8.41 19.28
C LYS A 201 -27.09 -8.65 20.10
N GLY A 202 -26.42 -7.60 20.55
CA GLY A 202 -25.17 -7.68 21.33
C GLY A 202 -23.91 -7.95 20.50
N TYR A 203 -23.96 -7.78 19.19
CA TYR A 203 -22.79 -7.94 18.32
C TYR A 203 -21.82 -6.76 18.47
N THR A 204 -20.52 -7.07 18.46
CA THR A 204 -19.46 -6.06 18.52
C THR A 204 -19.39 -5.31 17.19
N PRO A 205 -19.41 -3.96 17.21
CA PRO A 205 -19.32 -3.16 16.00
C PRO A 205 -17.91 -3.23 15.38
N GLY A 206 -17.85 -2.94 14.09
CA GLY A 206 -16.58 -2.64 13.40
C GLY A 206 -15.98 -1.30 13.84
N SER A 207 -14.79 -1.03 13.37
CA SER A 207 -14.01 0.15 13.74
C SER A 207 -13.97 1.18 12.63
N LEU A 208 -13.97 2.46 13.01
CA LEU A 208 -13.79 3.57 12.07
C LEU A 208 -12.32 3.84 11.76
N PHE A 209 -11.51 3.96 12.82
CA PHE A 209 -10.09 4.21 12.69
C PHE A 209 -9.28 2.96 13.02
N SER A 210 -8.14 2.88 12.37
CA SER A 210 -7.05 2.03 12.79
C SER A 210 -5.78 2.85 12.88
N SER A 211 -4.88 2.48 13.75
CA SER A 211 -3.57 3.10 13.83
C SER A 211 -2.66 2.59 12.72
N GLY A 212 -1.68 3.38 12.33
CA GLY A 212 -0.72 3.03 11.29
C GLY A 212 -1.21 3.32 9.87
N GLN A 213 -0.39 2.96 8.92
CA GLN A 213 -0.69 3.17 7.49
C GLN A 213 -1.62 2.07 6.95
N GLY A 214 -2.48 2.46 6.02
CA GLY A 214 -3.41 1.56 5.35
C GLY A 214 -4.81 1.49 5.95
N GLY A 215 -5.03 1.99 7.18
CA GLY A 215 -6.35 2.09 7.77
C GLY A 215 -7.11 3.36 7.37
N ASP A 216 -6.41 4.41 7.04
CA ASP A 216 -6.95 5.71 6.71
C ASP A 216 -7.77 5.73 5.41
N GLN A 217 -7.42 4.92 4.42
CA GLN A 217 -8.10 4.87 3.13
C GLN A 217 -9.57 4.47 3.27
N GLY A 218 -9.86 3.36 3.94
CA GLY A 218 -11.23 2.95 4.21
C GLY A 218 -11.99 3.99 5.02
N THR A 219 -11.35 4.54 6.06
CA THR A 219 -11.95 5.55 6.94
C THR A 219 -12.37 6.82 6.18
N ARG A 220 -11.46 7.39 5.38
CA ARG A 220 -11.78 8.62 4.64
C ARG A 220 -12.81 8.40 3.54
N ALA A 221 -12.75 7.27 2.83
CA ALA A 221 -13.75 6.90 1.83
C ALA A 221 -15.13 6.68 2.45
N PHE A 222 -15.20 6.01 3.60
CA PHE A 222 -16.41 5.82 4.37
C PHE A 222 -17.05 7.16 4.77
N ILE A 223 -16.29 8.04 5.41
CA ILE A 223 -16.77 9.37 5.84
C ILE A 223 -17.25 10.21 4.66
N ALA A 224 -16.47 10.28 3.57
CA ALA A 224 -16.81 11.03 2.38
C ALA A 224 -18.13 10.55 1.76
N ASN A 225 -18.37 9.24 1.73
CA ASN A 225 -19.57 8.67 1.13
C ASN A 225 -20.84 8.93 1.92
N LEU A 226 -20.80 9.04 3.23
CA LEU A 226 -22.01 9.17 4.07
C LEU A 226 -22.94 10.28 3.62
N TYR A 227 -22.41 11.42 3.15
CA TYR A 227 -23.18 12.57 2.68
C TYR A 227 -22.62 13.21 1.39
N GLY A 228 -21.85 12.47 0.61
CA GLY A 228 -21.34 12.92 -0.68
C GLY A 228 -20.25 14.01 -0.57
N GLY A 229 -19.48 14.01 0.51
CA GLY A 229 -18.27 14.83 0.64
C GLY A 229 -17.11 14.27 -0.16
N SER A 230 -15.99 14.97 -0.13
CA SER A 230 -14.72 14.53 -0.73
C SER A 230 -13.54 14.92 0.17
N VAL A 231 -12.42 14.22 -0.01
CA VAL A 231 -11.18 14.50 0.74
C VAL A 231 -10.37 15.58 0.04
N THR A 232 -10.40 15.59 -1.29
CA THR A 232 -9.72 16.59 -2.13
C THR A 232 -10.68 17.13 -3.19
N ASP A 233 -10.32 18.26 -3.79
CA ASP A 233 -10.94 18.70 -5.02
C ASP A 233 -10.64 17.74 -6.17
N LYS A 234 -11.34 17.93 -7.30
CA LYS A 234 -11.22 17.06 -8.49
C LYS A 234 -9.79 17.00 -9.04
N ASP A 235 -9.05 18.09 -8.95
CA ASP A 235 -7.70 18.22 -9.51
C ASP A 235 -6.61 17.83 -8.50
N VAL A 236 -7.00 17.38 -7.30
CA VAL A 236 -6.10 16.99 -6.19
C VAL A 236 -5.11 18.10 -5.85
N THR A 237 -5.58 19.35 -5.86
CA THR A 237 -4.77 20.54 -5.57
C THR A 237 -4.93 21.03 -4.14
N LYS A 238 -6.06 20.72 -3.51
CA LYS A 238 -6.37 21.12 -2.12
C LYS A 238 -7.22 20.07 -1.41
N TYR A 239 -7.12 20.05 -0.10
CA TYR A 239 -8.06 19.30 0.75
C TYR A 239 -9.41 20.01 0.82
N THR A 240 -10.49 19.22 0.89
CA THR A 240 -11.88 19.66 0.99
C THR A 240 -12.59 19.08 2.20
N THR A 241 -11.82 18.63 3.19
CA THR A 241 -12.36 18.01 4.41
C THR A 241 -13.09 18.98 5.34
N ASP A 242 -13.03 20.29 5.05
CA ASP A 242 -13.81 21.36 5.66
C ASP A 242 -15.17 21.61 4.94
N ASP A 243 -15.44 20.93 3.84
CA ASP A 243 -16.75 20.98 3.18
C ASP A 243 -17.86 20.50 4.13
N PRO A 244 -19.01 21.20 4.18
CA PRO A 244 -20.11 20.85 5.08
C PRO A 244 -20.60 19.42 4.95
N LYS A 245 -20.53 18.80 3.78
CA LYS A 245 -20.91 17.40 3.57
C LYS A 245 -19.93 16.42 4.23
N PHE A 246 -18.62 16.69 4.10
CA PHE A 246 -17.62 15.89 4.77
C PHE A 246 -17.70 16.04 6.29
N VAL A 247 -17.85 17.28 6.78
CA VAL A 247 -18.04 17.57 8.22
C VAL A 247 -19.27 16.85 8.77
N LYS A 248 -20.40 16.87 8.04
CA LYS A 248 -21.61 16.13 8.41
C LYS A 248 -21.36 14.63 8.52
N GLY A 249 -20.52 14.05 7.64
CA GLY A 249 -20.10 12.65 7.70
C GLY A 249 -19.31 12.35 8.98
N LEU A 250 -18.35 13.23 9.33
CA LEU A 250 -17.58 13.11 10.58
C LEU A 250 -18.48 13.21 11.81
N GLU A 251 -19.38 14.18 11.86
CA GLU A 251 -20.33 14.35 12.96
C GLU A 251 -21.22 13.12 13.13
N LYS A 252 -21.71 12.55 12.04
CA LYS A 252 -22.52 11.34 12.05
C LYS A 252 -21.72 10.14 12.59
N ALA A 253 -20.52 9.92 12.11
CA ALA A 253 -19.65 8.86 12.60
C ALA A 253 -19.32 9.05 14.10
N ALA A 254 -19.04 10.27 14.54
CA ALA A 254 -18.81 10.60 15.94
C ALA A 254 -20.04 10.29 16.80
N SER A 255 -21.24 10.58 16.30
CA SER A 255 -22.48 10.21 17.01
C SER A 255 -22.63 8.70 17.15
N TRP A 256 -22.35 7.93 16.08
CA TRP A 256 -22.38 6.47 16.15
C TRP A 256 -21.34 5.87 17.12
N ILE A 257 -20.16 6.48 17.21
CA ILE A 257 -19.15 6.07 18.21
C ILE A 257 -19.68 6.33 19.62
N LYS A 258 -20.22 7.53 19.88
CA LYS A 258 -20.82 7.90 21.16
C LYS A 258 -21.93 6.95 21.56
N ASP A 259 -22.75 6.54 20.62
CA ASP A 259 -23.88 5.63 20.82
C ASP A 259 -23.47 4.15 20.86
N GLY A 260 -22.19 3.83 20.71
CA GLY A 260 -21.66 2.45 20.71
C GLY A 260 -22.12 1.63 19.49
N LEU A 261 -22.44 2.30 18.39
CA LEU A 261 -22.80 1.68 17.10
C LEU A 261 -21.57 1.45 16.20
N LEU A 262 -20.49 2.14 16.50
CA LEU A 262 -19.22 2.12 15.78
C LEU A 262 -18.09 2.25 16.81
N ASN A 263 -17.02 1.48 16.66
CA ASN A 263 -15.82 1.62 17.47
C ASN A 263 -14.89 2.65 16.82
N ASN A 264 -14.22 3.49 17.61
CA ASN A 264 -13.23 4.44 17.06
C ASN A 264 -11.97 3.75 16.56
N GLY A 265 -11.69 2.52 16.98
CA GLY A 265 -10.63 1.67 16.47
C GLY A 265 -9.20 2.13 16.75
N SER A 266 -9.01 3.13 17.62
CA SER A 266 -7.68 3.72 17.88
C SER A 266 -6.66 2.74 18.48
N GLN A 267 -7.13 1.63 19.05
CA GLN A 267 -6.31 0.56 19.62
C GLN A 267 -5.89 -0.50 18.61
N PHE A 268 -6.42 -0.48 17.40
CA PHE A 268 -6.13 -1.47 16.36
C PHE A 268 -5.29 -0.87 15.24
N ASP A 269 -4.42 -1.67 14.64
CA ASP A 269 -3.93 -1.41 13.29
C ASP A 269 -4.89 -2.01 12.25
N GLY A 270 -4.71 -1.64 10.98
CA GLY A 270 -5.60 -2.11 9.92
C GLY A 270 -5.63 -3.63 9.76
N GLY A 271 -4.50 -4.30 10.02
CA GLY A 271 -4.42 -5.76 9.98
C GLY A 271 -5.23 -6.41 11.09
N ALA A 272 -5.14 -5.88 12.31
CA ALA A 272 -5.90 -6.38 13.46
C ALA A 272 -7.42 -6.18 13.27
N ASP A 273 -7.86 -5.04 12.73
CA ASP A 273 -9.27 -4.80 12.44
C ASP A 273 -9.85 -5.82 11.45
N ILE A 274 -9.14 -6.05 10.34
CA ILE A 274 -9.52 -7.05 9.34
C ILE A 274 -9.57 -8.45 9.94
N GLN A 275 -8.59 -8.81 10.77
CA GLN A 275 -8.55 -10.12 11.45
C GLN A 275 -9.69 -10.28 12.46
N ASN A 276 -10.04 -9.24 13.21
CA ASN A 276 -11.18 -9.25 14.13
C ASN A 276 -12.50 -9.53 13.40
N PHE A 277 -12.66 -8.98 12.22
CA PHE A 277 -13.81 -9.31 11.38
C PHE A 277 -13.73 -10.75 10.85
N ALA A 278 -12.62 -11.15 10.28
CA ALA A 278 -12.46 -12.47 9.66
C ALA A 278 -12.59 -13.62 10.66
N ASN A 279 -12.27 -13.41 11.94
CA ASN A 279 -12.46 -14.40 13.01
C ASN A 279 -13.83 -14.30 13.70
N GLY A 280 -14.74 -13.45 13.20
CA GLY A 280 -16.10 -13.32 13.70
C GLY A 280 -16.25 -12.54 15.02
N GLN A 281 -15.23 -11.80 15.45
CA GLN A 281 -15.29 -10.97 16.67
C GLN A 281 -16.06 -9.67 16.45
N THR A 282 -16.04 -9.12 15.23
CA THR A 282 -16.81 -7.94 14.86
C THR A 282 -17.81 -8.25 13.76
N SER A 283 -18.89 -7.50 13.72
CA SER A 283 -19.99 -7.72 12.77
C SER A 283 -19.70 -7.20 11.35
N TYR A 284 -18.78 -6.27 11.22
CA TYR A 284 -18.35 -5.69 9.93
C TYR A 284 -16.96 -5.09 10.03
N THR A 285 -16.37 -4.79 8.87
CA THR A 285 -15.18 -3.94 8.72
C THR A 285 -15.36 -2.99 7.54
N ILE A 286 -14.80 -1.78 7.64
CA ILE A 286 -14.75 -0.80 6.56
C ILE A 286 -13.40 -0.83 5.81
N LEU A 287 -12.53 -1.77 6.14
CA LEU A 287 -11.18 -1.92 5.58
C LEU A 287 -11.07 -3.13 4.65
N TRP A 288 -12.10 -3.40 3.88
CA TRP A 288 -12.12 -4.58 3.02
C TRP A 288 -11.81 -4.25 1.57
N ALA A 289 -11.09 -5.14 0.93
CA ALA A 289 -10.94 -5.20 -0.51
C ALA A 289 -11.14 -6.66 -0.96
N PRO A 290 -11.54 -6.93 -2.22
CA PRO A 290 -11.83 -8.29 -2.67
C PRO A 290 -10.70 -9.30 -2.45
N ALA A 291 -9.43 -8.85 -2.50
CA ALA A 291 -8.27 -9.68 -2.22
C ALA A 291 -8.26 -10.27 -0.80
N GLN A 292 -8.93 -9.64 0.15
CA GLN A 292 -9.01 -10.12 1.53
C GLN A 292 -9.72 -11.47 1.64
N ASN A 293 -10.64 -11.81 0.74
CA ASN A 293 -11.25 -13.15 0.71
C ASN A 293 -10.21 -14.25 0.58
N GLY A 294 -9.21 -14.07 -0.26
CA GLY A 294 -8.10 -15.01 -0.39
C GLY A 294 -7.11 -14.94 0.77
N ILE A 295 -6.73 -13.73 1.19
CA ILE A 295 -5.76 -13.52 2.28
C ILE A 295 -6.28 -14.10 3.60
N GLN A 296 -7.57 -13.91 3.89
CA GLN A 296 -8.20 -14.34 5.14
C GLN A 296 -8.92 -15.70 5.03
N ALA A 297 -8.83 -16.40 3.89
CA ALA A 297 -9.63 -17.60 3.60
C ALA A 297 -9.61 -18.64 4.73
N LYS A 298 -8.43 -18.97 5.26
CA LYS A 298 -8.28 -19.95 6.36
C LYS A 298 -8.97 -19.49 7.65
N LEU A 299 -8.90 -18.19 7.95
CA LEU A 299 -9.50 -17.63 9.14
C LEU A 299 -11.02 -17.56 9.02
N LEU A 300 -11.52 -17.12 7.87
CA LEU A 300 -12.95 -17.10 7.55
C LEU A 300 -13.58 -18.49 7.63
N GLU A 301 -12.90 -19.51 7.07
CA GLU A 301 -13.34 -20.91 7.12
C GLU A 301 -13.39 -21.45 8.55
N ALA A 302 -12.28 -21.27 9.30
CA ALA A 302 -12.19 -21.73 10.69
C ALA A 302 -13.25 -21.09 11.59
N SER A 303 -13.55 -19.83 11.35
CA SER A 303 -14.52 -19.04 12.15
C SER A 303 -15.94 -19.10 11.59
N LYS A 304 -16.16 -19.78 10.46
CA LYS A 304 -17.44 -19.90 9.77
C LYS A 304 -18.09 -18.55 9.47
N VAL A 305 -17.28 -17.59 9.02
CA VAL A 305 -17.71 -16.26 8.62
C VAL A 305 -18.00 -16.25 7.13
N ASP A 306 -19.28 -16.08 6.78
CA ASP A 306 -19.71 -15.77 5.44
C ASP A 306 -19.68 -14.26 5.24
N VAL A 307 -18.97 -13.80 4.21
CA VAL A 307 -18.76 -12.39 3.94
C VAL A 307 -19.79 -11.87 2.95
N VAL A 308 -20.45 -10.76 3.30
CA VAL A 308 -21.20 -9.92 2.37
C VAL A 308 -20.33 -8.70 2.06
N GLU A 309 -19.84 -8.61 0.83
CA GLU A 309 -19.15 -7.43 0.33
C GLU A 309 -20.17 -6.43 -0.21
N VAL A 310 -20.05 -5.18 0.18
CA VAL A 310 -20.97 -4.13 -0.23
C VAL A 310 -20.22 -2.79 -0.29
N PRO A 311 -20.51 -1.92 -1.28
CA PRO A 311 -20.01 -0.57 -1.31
C PRO A 311 -20.37 0.21 -0.04
N PHE A 312 -19.64 1.29 0.25
CA PHE A 312 -19.99 2.17 1.36
C PHE A 312 -21.41 2.71 1.22
N PRO A 313 -22.14 2.87 2.35
CA PRO A 313 -23.45 3.53 2.31
C PRO A 313 -23.28 5.00 1.91
N SER A 314 -24.27 5.56 1.22
CA SER A 314 -24.30 6.98 0.88
C SER A 314 -25.70 7.54 0.97
N ASP A 315 -25.84 8.83 1.23
CA ASP A 315 -27.15 9.48 1.30
C ASP A 315 -27.95 9.37 -0.01
N SER A 316 -27.24 9.33 -1.13
CA SER A 316 -27.82 9.21 -2.47
C SER A 316 -28.00 7.75 -2.95
N GLY A 317 -27.49 6.76 -2.23
CA GLY A 317 -27.39 5.38 -2.70
C GLY A 317 -26.38 5.17 -3.85
N LYS A 318 -25.55 6.18 -4.16
CA LYS A 318 -24.55 6.15 -5.22
C LYS A 318 -23.19 6.53 -4.67
N PRO A 319 -22.50 5.60 -4.01
CA PRO A 319 -21.19 5.87 -3.43
C PRO A 319 -20.13 6.08 -4.52
N SER A 320 -19.15 6.91 -4.20
CA SER A 320 -17.89 6.96 -4.94
C SER A 320 -16.95 5.88 -4.42
N LEU A 321 -16.41 5.05 -5.31
CA LEU A 321 -15.44 4.04 -4.92
C LEU A 321 -14.05 4.68 -4.82
N GLU A 322 -13.34 4.41 -3.74
CA GLU A 322 -11.91 4.67 -3.66
C GLU A 322 -11.15 3.44 -4.15
N TYR A 323 -10.24 3.64 -5.09
CA TYR A 323 -9.38 2.59 -5.61
C TYR A 323 -7.98 2.71 -5.04
N LEU A 324 -7.46 1.61 -4.51
CA LEU A 324 -6.03 1.47 -4.29
C LEU A 324 -5.39 1.05 -5.62
N VAL A 325 -4.57 1.91 -6.17
CA VAL A 325 -3.77 1.63 -7.36
C VAL A 325 -2.36 1.29 -6.91
N ASN A 326 -1.75 0.26 -7.49
CA ASN A 326 -0.37 -0.10 -7.25
C ASN A 326 0.38 -0.21 -8.58
N GLY A 327 1.64 0.15 -8.55
CA GLY A 327 2.47 0.12 -9.74
C GLY A 327 3.95 0.25 -9.45
N PHE A 328 4.72 0.22 -10.50
CA PHE A 328 6.17 0.33 -10.50
C PHE A 328 6.61 1.77 -10.74
N ALA A 329 7.63 2.18 -10.01
CA ALA A 329 8.40 3.41 -10.24
C ALA A 329 9.88 3.09 -10.36
N VAL A 330 10.61 3.89 -11.14
CA VAL A 330 12.04 3.76 -11.34
C VAL A 330 12.72 4.99 -10.75
N PHE A 331 13.69 4.81 -9.88
CA PHE A 331 14.48 5.91 -9.33
C PHE A 331 15.52 6.41 -10.32
N ASN A 332 15.74 7.73 -10.32
CA ASN A 332 16.88 8.35 -10.99
C ASN A 332 18.14 8.16 -10.13
N ASN A 333 18.78 7.01 -10.25
CA ASN A 333 20.08 6.79 -9.64
C ASN A 333 21.16 7.42 -10.55
N LYS A 334 22.08 8.19 -9.96
CA LYS A 334 23.02 9.04 -10.73
C LYS A 334 24.13 8.30 -11.47
N ASP A 335 24.20 7.01 -11.33
CA ASP A 335 25.24 6.16 -11.95
C ASP A 335 24.57 5.29 -13.02
N GLU A 336 24.18 5.93 -14.10
CA GLU A 336 23.88 5.24 -15.36
C GLU A 336 25.16 4.90 -16.10
#